data_705985ad5cf26b04652dd81eb7d08f4b
#
_entry.id   705985ad5cf26b04652dd81eb7d08f4b
#
_cell.length_a   1.000
_cell.length_b   1.000
_cell.length_c   1.000
_cell.angle_alpha   90.00
_cell.angle_beta   90.00
_cell.angle_gamma   90.00
#
_symmetry.space_group_name_H-M   'P 1'
#
loop_
_entity.id
_entity.type
_entity.pdbx_description
1 polymer ?
#
loop_
_entity_poly.entity_id
_entity_poly.type
_entity_poly.pdbx_seq_one_letter_code
_entity_poly.pdbx_strand_id
1 'polypeptide(L)'
;TNLCQLIKERQSLASKIMSAKKGGFPFDPKREEELIKKLVNLGLDKFLVEKVWRQIISSNLSMQKVLKIGVAGNDDDIKSAYLGHFGNYFKTTYFLSVVSLLASLDKKDIELGFIDSESINKLKNQTEIKVNFDILANVPLYKNANQKDYNIIKLKTEKP
;
A
#
# COMPACT_ATOMS: atom_id res chain seq x y z
N THR A 1 -25.37 -12.63 -7.73
CA THR A 1 -25.30 -13.96 -7.17
C THR A 1 -24.33 -14.01 -6.01
N ASN A 2 -23.99 -15.16 -5.46
CA ASN A 2 -23.27 -15.29 -4.19
C ASN A 2 -22.00 -14.43 -4.04
N LEU A 3 -21.17 -14.30 -5.07
CA LEU A 3 -19.95 -13.48 -4.99
C LEU A 3 -20.26 -12.00 -4.81
N CYS A 4 -21.23 -11.47 -5.56
CA CYS A 4 -21.64 -10.06 -5.42
C CYS A 4 -22.23 -9.79 -4.04
N GLN A 5 -23.01 -10.73 -3.50
CA GLN A 5 -23.56 -10.62 -2.16
C GLN A 5 -22.48 -10.60 -1.09
N LEU A 6 -21.50 -11.50 -1.17
CA LEU A 6 -20.37 -11.55 -0.26
C LEU A 6 -19.50 -10.28 -0.30
N ILE A 7 -19.28 -9.72 -1.49
CA ILE A 7 -18.56 -8.44 -1.64
C ILE A 7 -19.33 -7.30 -0.96
N LYS A 8 -20.67 -7.22 -1.16
CA LYS A 8 -21.52 -6.21 -0.51
C LYS A 8 -21.50 -6.34 1.02
N GLU A 9 -21.60 -7.54 1.55
CA GLU A 9 -21.51 -7.81 2.99
C GLU A 9 -20.17 -7.36 3.56
N ARG A 10 -19.06 -7.66 2.86
CA ARG A 10 -17.74 -7.22 3.24
C ARG A 10 -17.61 -5.69 3.24
N GLN A 11 -18.16 -4.99 2.24
CA GLN A 11 -18.17 -3.53 2.20
C GLN A 11 -18.98 -2.92 3.35
N SER A 12 -20.14 -3.50 3.67
CA SER A 12 -20.94 -3.09 4.83
C SER A 12 -20.19 -3.25 6.15
N LEU A 13 -19.45 -4.36 6.32
CA LEU A 13 -18.61 -4.59 7.49
C LEU A 13 -17.45 -3.60 7.59
N ALA A 14 -16.80 -3.25 6.47
CA ALA A 14 -15.72 -2.27 6.45
C ALA A 14 -16.18 -0.90 6.98
N SER A 15 -17.36 -0.45 6.57
CA SER A 15 -17.97 0.79 7.06
C SER A 15 -18.29 0.76 8.56
N LYS A 16 -18.74 -0.40 9.08
CA LYS A 16 -19.01 -0.59 10.53
C LYS A 16 -17.72 -0.62 11.36
N ILE A 17 -16.66 -1.23 10.83
CA ILE A 17 -15.34 -1.28 11.50
C ILE A 17 -14.79 0.14 11.70
N MET A 18 -14.98 1.03 10.74
CA MET A 18 -14.55 2.41 10.85
C MET A 18 -15.26 3.14 12.01
N SER A 19 -16.55 2.98 12.13
CA SER A 19 -17.32 3.60 13.23
C SER A 19 -16.95 3.05 14.60
N ALA A 20 -16.44 1.81 14.68
CA ALA A 20 -16.03 1.17 15.93
C ALA A 20 -14.56 1.44 16.31
N LYS A 21 -13.68 1.71 15.32
CA LYS A 21 -12.27 2.06 15.54
C LYS A 21 -12.10 3.56 15.75
N LYS A 22 -12.06 3.99 16.99
CA LYS A 22 -11.68 5.37 17.34
C LYS A 22 -10.22 5.63 16.97
N GLY A 23 -9.95 6.18 15.77
CA GLY A 23 -8.72 6.90 15.46
C GLY A 23 -7.47 6.09 15.08
N GLY A 24 -7.55 4.79 14.78
CA GLY A 24 -6.40 4.02 14.31
C GLY A 24 -6.09 4.25 12.83
N PHE A 25 -4.81 4.08 12.43
CA PHE A 25 -4.41 4.08 11.02
C PHE A 25 -4.99 2.82 10.35
N PRO A 26 -5.81 2.94 9.30
CA PRO A 26 -6.59 1.80 8.79
C PRO A 26 -5.77 0.80 7.98
N PHE A 27 -4.60 1.19 7.48
CA PHE A 27 -3.75 0.37 6.64
C PHE A 27 -2.91 -0.60 7.48
N ASP A 28 -3.14 -1.90 7.32
CA ASP A 28 -2.43 -2.97 8.00
C ASP A 28 -1.92 -4.00 6.98
N PRO A 29 -0.76 -3.75 6.37
CA PRO A 29 -0.23 -4.58 5.29
C PRO A 29 0.10 -6.01 5.75
N LYS A 30 0.46 -6.20 7.01
CA LYS A 30 0.75 -7.52 7.56
C LYS A 30 -0.50 -8.40 7.60
N ARG A 31 -1.60 -7.86 8.06
CA ARG A 31 -2.91 -8.54 8.06
C ARG A 31 -3.40 -8.84 6.64
N GLU A 32 -3.18 -7.90 5.72
CA GLU A 32 -3.53 -8.08 4.30
C GLU A 32 -2.74 -9.22 3.67
N GLU A 33 -1.43 -9.27 3.93
CA GLU A 33 -0.54 -10.35 3.47
C GLU A 33 -0.96 -11.72 4.04
N GLU A 34 -1.28 -11.78 5.33
CA GLU A 34 -1.77 -13.01 5.97
C GLU A 34 -3.07 -13.51 5.33
N LEU A 35 -3.99 -12.59 5.00
CA LEU A 35 -5.23 -12.93 4.30
C LEU A 35 -4.95 -13.52 2.92
N ILE A 36 -4.09 -12.88 2.13
CA ILE A 36 -3.72 -13.37 0.79
C ILE A 36 -3.08 -14.76 0.89
N LYS A 37 -2.15 -14.97 1.81
CA LYS A 37 -1.51 -16.28 2.04
C LYS A 37 -2.52 -17.36 2.42
N LYS A 38 -3.51 -17.06 3.26
CA LYS A 38 -4.58 -18.01 3.60
C LYS A 38 -5.38 -18.44 2.36
N LEU A 39 -5.70 -17.52 1.48
CA LEU A 39 -6.45 -17.81 0.26
C LEU A 39 -5.65 -18.66 -0.73
N VAL A 40 -4.36 -18.41 -0.86
CA VAL A 40 -3.46 -19.25 -1.66
C VAL A 40 -3.37 -20.67 -1.08
N ASN A 41 -3.31 -20.80 0.25
CA ASN A 41 -3.29 -22.10 0.91
C ASN A 41 -4.59 -22.91 0.73
N LEU A 42 -5.68 -22.27 0.34
CA LEU A 42 -6.92 -22.95 -0.08
C LEU A 42 -6.86 -23.51 -1.50
N GLY A 43 -5.72 -23.40 -2.19
CA GLY A 43 -5.50 -23.96 -3.52
C GLY A 43 -5.80 -22.99 -4.68
N LEU A 44 -5.98 -21.71 -4.41
CA LEU A 44 -6.17 -20.69 -5.44
C LEU A 44 -4.81 -20.24 -6.02
N ASP A 45 -4.80 -19.88 -7.30
CA ASP A 45 -3.61 -19.35 -7.95
C ASP A 45 -3.13 -18.04 -7.27
N LYS A 46 -1.86 -18.01 -6.89
CA LYS A 46 -1.30 -16.92 -6.08
C LYS A 46 -1.33 -15.55 -6.78
N PHE A 47 -1.10 -15.52 -8.08
CA PHE A 47 -1.11 -14.27 -8.84
C PHE A 47 -2.52 -13.74 -9.04
N LEU A 48 -3.48 -14.63 -9.27
CA LEU A 48 -4.89 -14.29 -9.37
C LEU A 48 -5.39 -13.76 -8.02
N VAL A 49 -5.10 -14.46 -6.92
CA VAL A 49 -5.48 -14.05 -5.58
C VAL A 49 -4.92 -12.65 -5.27
N GLU A 50 -3.65 -12.42 -5.49
CA GLU A 50 -3.05 -11.12 -5.20
C GLU A 50 -3.73 -10.00 -6.01
N LYS A 51 -3.91 -10.17 -7.31
CA LYS A 51 -4.56 -9.17 -8.16
C LYS A 51 -5.99 -8.84 -7.72
N VAL A 52 -6.81 -9.86 -7.50
CA VAL A 52 -8.23 -9.67 -7.17
C VAL A 52 -8.39 -9.11 -5.76
N TRP A 53 -7.70 -9.70 -4.78
CA TRP A 53 -7.86 -9.29 -3.38
C TRP A 53 -7.25 -7.93 -3.08
N ARG A 54 -6.17 -7.52 -3.76
CA ARG A 54 -5.65 -6.16 -3.61
C ARG A 54 -6.68 -5.10 -3.99
N GLN A 55 -7.46 -5.32 -5.04
CA GLN A 55 -8.52 -4.39 -5.43
C GLN A 55 -9.68 -4.37 -4.41
N ILE A 56 -10.09 -5.53 -3.91
CA ILE A 56 -11.14 -5.64 -2.88
C ILE A 56 -10.67 -4.98 -1.57
N ILE A 57 -9.45 -5.25 -1.13
CA ILE A 57 -8.87 -4.68 0.09
C ILE A 57 -8.76 -3.16 -0.04
N SER A 58 -8.22 -2.65 -1.14
CA SER A 58 -8.04 -1.22 -1.36
C SER A 58 -9.37 -0.47 -1.46
N SER A 59 -10.37 -1.05 -2.12
CA SER A 59 -11.72 -0.52 -2.13
C SER A 59 -12.31 -0.40 -0.72
N ASN A 60 -12.20 -1.45 0.09
CA ASN A 60 -12.69 -1.44 1.47
C ASN A 60 -11.91 -0.48 2.37
N LEU A 61 -10.60 -0.36 2.16
CA LEU A 61 -9.74 0.58 2.88
C LEU A 61 -10.14 2.03 2.58
N SER A 62 -10.41 2.35 1.31
CA SER A 62 -10.84 3.69 0.89
C SER A 62 -12.19 4.10 1.48
N MET A 63 -13.06 3.14 1.76
CA MET A 63 -14.33 3.38 2.48
C MET A 63 -14.11 3.73 3.95
N GLN A 64 -13.01 3.29 4.54
CA GLN A 64 -12.62 3.65 5.90
C GLN A 64 -11.93 5.01 5.95
N LYS A 65 -11.00 5.25 5.04
CA LYS A 65 -10.26 6.51 4.92
C LYS A 65 -9.66 6.65 3.52
N VAL A 66 -9.84 7.81 2.90
CA VAL A 66 -9.13 8.16 1.66
C VAL A 66 -7.73 8.65 2.04
N LEU A 67 -6.75 7.75 1.91
CA LEU A 67 -5.35 8.06 2.19
C LEU A 67 -4.75 8.97 1.12
N LYS A 68 -3.77 9.78 1.55
CA LYS A 68 -2.92 10.56 0.65
C LYS A 68 -1.63 9.78 0.43
N ILE A 69 -1.39 9.33 -0.80
CA ILE A 69 -0.25 8.48 -1.14
C ILE A 69 0.64 9.19 -2.16
N GLY A 70 1.93 9.26 -1.86
CA GLY A 70 2.95 9.73 -2.78
C GLY A 70 3.59 8.57 -3.54
N VAL A 71 3.84 8.75 -4.83
CA VAL A 71 4.56 7.79 -5.69
C VAL A 71 5.83 8.43 -6.20
N ALA A 72 6.99 7.83 -5.93
CA ALA A 72 8.28 8.34 -6.39
C ALA A 72 8.61 7.78 -7.76
N GLY A 73 8.27 8.50 -8.80
CA GLY A 73 8.44 8.14 -10.20
C GLY A 73 7.17 8.39 -11.00
N ASN A 74 7.32 8.39 -12.31
CA ASN A 74 6.20 8.64 -13.23
C ASN A 74 6.25 7.74 -14.47
N ASP A 75 7.11 6.72 -14.46
CA ASP A 75 7.17 5.70 -15.51
C ASP A 75 6.01 4.71 -15.41
N ASP A 76 5.77 3.98 -16.49
CA ASP A 76 4.63 3.07 -16.59
C ASP A 76 4.75 1.87 -15.64
N ASP A 77 5.97 1.43 -15.31
CA ASP A 77 6.19 0.30 -14.42
C ASP A 77 5.72 0.62 -13.00
N ILE A 78 6.14 1.77 -12.45
CA ILE A 78 5.76 2.15 -11.08
C ILE A 78 4.27 2.49 -10.99
N LYS A 79 3.70 3.13 -12.02
CA LYS A 79 2.26 3.40 -12.09
C LYS A 79 1.45 2.11 -12.12
N SER A 80 1.86 1.15 -12.95
CA SER A 80 1.21 -0.16 -13.06
C SER A 80 1.28 -0.94 -11.76
N ALA A 81 2.45 -0.95 -11.10
CA ALA A 81 2.64 -1.59 -9.80
C ALA A 81 1.78 -0.92 -8.71
N TYR A 82 1.75 0.40 -8.68
CA TYR A 82 0.92 1.16 -7.73
C TYR A 82 -0.57 0.87 -7.92
N LEU A 83 -1.07 0.95 -9.15
CA LEU A 83 -2.48 0.68 -9.47
C LEU A 83 -2.84 -0.78 -9.21
N GLY A 84 -1.93 -1.72 -9.47
CA GLY A 84 -2.13 -3.13 -9.15
C GLY A 84 -2.30 -3.39 -7.65
N HIS A 85 -1.64 -2.60 -6.81
CA HIS A 85 -1.73 -2.73 -5.34
C HIS A 85 -2.89 -1.92 -4.75
N PHE A 86 -2.99 -0.65 -5.07
CA PHE A 86 -3.92 0.30 -4.44
C PHE A 86 -5.15 0.63 -5.29
N GLY A 87 -5.15 0.32 -6.59
CA GLY A 87 -6.21 0.77 -7.50
C GLY A 87 -6.30 2.31 -7.62
N ASN A 88 -7.47 2.79 -8.00
CA ASN A 88 -7.79 4.22 -8.15
C ASN A 88 -8.55 4.80 -6.95
N TYR A 89 -8.37 4.24 -5.77
CA TYR A 89 -9.23 4.57 -4.63
C TYR A 89 -8.71 5.71 -3.76
N PHE A 90 -7.44 6.13 -3.93
CA PHE A 90 -6.76 7.05 -3.01
C PHE A 90 -6.33 8.35 -3.70
N LYS A 91 -6.09 9.37 -2.90
CA LYS A 91 -5.52 10.64 -3.37
C LYS A 91 -4.03 10.45 -3.63
N THR A 92 -3.65 10.39 -4.91
CA THR A 92 -2.27 10.08 -5.35
C THR A 92 -1.56 11.33 -5.84
N THR A 93 -0.31 11.50 -5.41
CA THR A 93 0.61 12.53 -5.90
C THR A 93 1.88 11.87 -6.43
N TYR A 94 2.26 12.17 -7.66
CA TYR A 94 3.50 11.67 -8.27
C TYR A 94 4.63 12.66 -8.04
N PHE A 95 5.76 12.16 -7.57
CA PHE A 95 6.97 12.95 -7.29
C PHE A 95 8.07 12.60 -8.29
N LEU A 96 8.82 13.59 -8.74
CA LEU A 96 9.95 13.37 -9.67
C LEU A 96 11.15 12.71 -9.00
N SER A 97 11.25 12.80 -7.68
CA SER A 97 12.34 12.22 -6.92
C SER A 97 11.89 11.64 -5.58
N VAL A 98 12.66 10.68 -5.07
CA VAL A 98 12.42 10.14 -3.72
C VAL A 98 12.61 11.21 -2.65
N VAL A 99 13.57 12.12 -2.83
CA VAL A 99 13.82 13.22 -1.89
C VAL A 99 12.60 14.12 -1.73
N SER A 100 11.95 14.49 -2.84
CA SER A 100 10.73 15.31 -2.80
C SER A 100 9.56 14.58 -2.17
N LEU A 101 9.44 13.27 -2.39
CA LEU A 101 8.45 12.44 -1.71
C LEU A 101 8.70 12.39 -0.20
N LEU A 102 9.94 12.15 0.23
CA LEU A 102 10.29 12.10 1.64
C LEU A 102 10.06 13.44 2.35
N ALA A 103 10.35 14.55 1.68
CA ALA A 103 10.05 15.88 2.21
C ALA A 103 8.54 16.10 2.41
N SER A 104 7.72 15.60 1.49
CA SER A 104 6.26 15.67 1.60
C SER A 104 5.70 14.73 2.68
N LEU A 105 6.34 13.57 2.87
CA LEU A 105 6.01 12.64 3.95
C LEU A 105 6.34 13.25 5.33
N ASP A 106 7.50 13.90 5.46
CA ASP A 106 7.93 14.57 6.68
C ASP A 106 7.00 15.74 7.07
N LYS A 107 6.57 16.51 6.09
CA LYS A 107 5.56 17.59 6.26
C LYS A 107 4.14 17.07 6.52
N LYS A 108 3.92 15.75 6.41
CA LYS A 108 2.60 15.11 6.54
C LYS A 108 1.59 15.54 5.46
N ASP A 109 2.09 16.00 4.30
CA ASP A 109 1.26 16.29 3.13
C ASP A 109 0.73 14.99 2.49
N ILE A 110 1.50 13.92 2.62
CA ILE A 110 1.14 12.53 2.30
C ILE A 110 1.28 11.64 3.53
N GLU A 111 0.57 10.52 3.54
CA GLU A 111 0.54 9.59 4.67
C GLU A 111 1.35 8.32 4.40
N LEU A 112 1.45 7.92 3.13
CA LEU A 112 2.23 6.78 2.65
C LEU A 112 3.08 7.19 1.45
N GLY A 113 4.23 6.54 1.29
CA GLY A 113 5.06 6.62 0.10
C GLY A 113 5.14 5.25 -0.60
N PHE A 114 5.13 5.28 -1.93
CA PHE A 114 5.35 4.13 -2.79
C PHE A 114 6.60 4.36 -3.62
N ILE A 115 7.64 3.54 -3.40
CA ILE A 115 8.99 3.78 -3.90
C ILE A 115 9.59 2.46 -4.39
N ASP A 116 10.37 2.47 -5.46
CA ASP A 116 11.12 1.29 -5.88
C ASP A 116 12.20 0.89 -4.85
N SER A 117 12.42 -0.42 -4.71
CA SER A 117 13.31 -0.96 -3.69
C SER A 117 14.79 -0.59 -3.91
N GLU A 118 15.19 -0.37 -5.16
CA GLU A 118 16.57 0.05 -5.48
C GLU A 118 16.83 1.46 -4.96
N SER A 119 15.90 2.37 -5.15
CA SER A 119 15.98 3.74 -4.63
C SER A 119 16.07 3.76 -3.10
N ILE A 120 15.30 2.92 -2.41
CA ILE A 120 15.40 2.80 -0.94
C ILE A 120 16.77 2.30 -0.51
N ASN A 121 17.33 1.31 -1.21
CA ASN A 121 18.65 0.80 -0.87
C ASN A 121 19.74 1.85 -1.10
N LYS A 122 19.65 2.65 -2.16
CA LYS A 122 20.54 3.80 -2.39
C LYS A 122 20.44 4.83 -1.26
N LEU A 123 19.22 5.13 -0.78
CA LEU A 123 19.00 6.07 0.31
C LEU A 123 19.63 5.62 1.63
N LYS A 124 19.52 4.34 1.97
CA LYS A 124 20.10 3.79 3.21
C LYS A 124 21.63 3.94 3.27
N ASN A 125 22.27 4.06 2.12
CA ASN A 125 23.72 4.25 1.98
C ASN A 125 24.14 5.73 1.95
N GLN A 126 23.18 6.67 1.95
CA GLN A 126 23.44 8.11 1.96
C GLN A 126 23.21 8.67 3.36
N THR A 127 24.26 9.19 3.99
CA THR A 127 24.24 9.73 5.36
C THR A 127 23.47 11.05 5.51
N GLU A 128 23.00 11.66 4.43
CA GLU A 128 22.40 13.00 4.44
C GLU A 128 20.89 13.02 4.60
N ILE A 129 20.20 11.89 4.54
CA ILE A 129 18.73 11.83 4.59
C ILE A 129 18.27 11.65 6.04
N LYS A 130 17.75 12.74 6.62
CA LYS A 130 17.28 12.80 8.01
C LYS A 130 15.82 12.33 8.21
N VAL A 131 15.11 11.92 7.15
CA VAL A 131 13.72 11.49 7.28
C VAL A 131 13.68 10.05 7.80
N ASN A 132 13.06 9.86 8.94
CA ASN A 132 12.93 8.56 9.59
C ASN A 132 11.61 7.90 9.17
N PHE A 133 11.68 6.79 8.44
CA PHE A 133 10.51 6.07 7.95
C PHE A 133 10.62 4.56 8.19
N ASP A 134 9.46 3.90 8.28
CA ASP A 134 9.33 2.45 8.33
C ASP A 134 8.90 1.92 6.96
N ILE A 135 9.46 0.79 6.55
CA ILE A 135 8.98 0.01 5.43
C ILE A 135 7.84 -0.88 5.94
N LEU A 136 6.65 -0.67 5.43
CA LEU A 136 5.46 -1.39 5.86
C LEU A 136 5.20 -2.66 5.04
N ALA A 137 5.50 -2.65 3.75
CA ALA A 137 5.27 -3.76 2.85
C ALA A 137 6.21 -3.73 1.65
N ASN A 138 6.43 -4.92 1.08
CA ASN A 138 7.05 -5.11 -0.23
C ASN A 138 5.96 -5.43 -1.26
N VAL A 139 6.07 -4.87 -2.46
CA VAL A 139 5.11 -5.02 -3.55
C VAL A 139 5.82 -5.45 -4.83
N PRO A 140 5.35 -6.48 -5.54
CA PRO A 140 4.24 -7.38 -5.17
C PRO A 140 4.65 -8.38 -4.09
N LEU A 141 3.65 -9.03 -3.46
CA LEU A 141 3.88 -10.11 -2.51
C LEU A 141 4.42 -11.37 -3.22
N TYR A 142 3.83 -11.70 -4.37
CA TYR A 142 4.28 -12.78 -5.23
C TYR A 142 4.90 -12.20 -6.50
N LYS A 143 6.18 -12.48 -6.69
CA LYS A 143 7.01 -11.91 -7.74
C LYS A 143 7.22 -12.89 -8.88
N ASN A 144 7.07 -12.43 -10.12
CA ASN A 144 7.54 -13.12 -11.29
C ASN A 144 9.05 -12.87 -11.50
N ALA A 145 9.74 -13.76 -12.23
CA ALA A 145 11.10 -13.50 -12.68
C ALA A 145 11.15 -12.17 -13.45
N ASN A 146 12.15 -11.33 -13.19
CA ASN A 146 12.35 -10.00 -13.78
C ASN A 146 11.35 -8.90 -13.38
N GLN A 147 10.47 -9.13 -12.43
CA GLN A 147 9.57 -8.10 -11.92
C GLN A 147 10.29 -7.21 -10.90
N LYS A 148 10.13 -5.90 -11.04
CA LYS A 148 10.66 -4.91 -10.09
C LYS A 148 9.94 -5.00 -8.74
N ASP A 149 10.67 -4.65 -7.69
CA ASP A 149 10.16 -4.54 -6.33
C ASP A 149 9.90 -3.09 -5.94
N TYR A 150 8.85 -2.89 -5.18
CA TYR A 150 8.50 -1.60 -4.60
C TYR A 150 8.27 -1.74 -3.10
N ASN A 151 8.38 -0.63 -2.41
CA ASN A 151 8.12 -0.58 -0.97
C ASN A 151 7.05 0.45 -0.66
N ILE A 152 6.20 0.12 0.30
CA ILE A 152 5.28 1.06 0.93
C ILE A 152 5.94 1.52 2.21
N ILE A 153 6.11 2.83 2.35
CA ILE A 153 6.75 3.47 3.50
C ILE A 153 5.79 4.41 4.22
N LYS A 154 6.04 4.60 5.49
CA LYS A 154 5.34 5.56 6.35
C LYS A 154 6.33 6.28 7.23
N LEU A 155 6.05 7.54 7.56
CA LEU A 155 6.83 8.27 8.56
C LEU A 155 6.84 7.49 9.89
N LYS A 156 8.02 7.32 10.47
CA LYS A 156 8.14 6.69 11.77
C LYS A 156 7.54 7.60 12.83
N THR A 157 6.54 7.11 13.54
CA THR A 157 6.00 7.82 14.69
C THR A 157 6.97 7.64 15.84
N GLU A 158 7.47 8.74 16.39
CA GLU A 158 8.16 8.69 17.66
C GLU A 158 7.19 8.06 18.68
N LYS A 159 7.62 7.00 19.33
CA LYS A 159 6.86 6.48 20.48
C LYS A 159 6.91 7.57 21.56
N PRO A 160 5.76 7.92 22.14
CA PRO A 160 5.75 8.81 23.29
C PRO A 160 6.55 8.23 24.47
#